data_e13c052a559ad7d9f770bca84b9f732b
#
_entry.id   e13c052a559ad7d9f770bca84b9f732b
#
_cell.length_a   1.000
_cell.length_b   1.000
_cell.length_c   1.000
_cell.angle_alpha   90.00
_cell.angle_beta   90.00
_cell.angle_gamma   90.00
#
_symmetry.space_group_name_H-M   'P 1'
#
loop_
_entity.id
_entity.type
_entity.pdbx_description
1 polymer ?
#
loop_
_entity_poly.entity_id
_entity_poly.type
_entity_poly.pdbx_seq_one_letter_code
_entity_poly.pdbx_strand_id
1 'polypeptide(L)'
;MNAAADASSILLDSGADIISYGMGEHSIVEIADALNSGIDVKDITFIRGTVYKAKSLEHLYDEYIMLPSYDEICRDKKTYAESFYKQYCNTDPFVAKHLVEQYKEKEYVIQNPPSYPLTQQEFDDVYAMPYMNAWHPSYDALGGVPAFAEIKFSLTSNRGCFGGCSFCALTFHQGRIVQARSHESLVEEAEKMTEQPDFKGYIYDVGGPTANFRRPSCDKQLTKGVCTNKQCLFPKPCVNLKADHSDYVELLRKLRNLPKVKKVFVRSGIRFDYVLADKDDTFMEELCRYHISG
;
A
#
# COMPACT_ATOMS: atom_id res chain seq x y z
N MET A 1 -9.73 -1.11 35.60
CA MET A 1 -8.97 -2.15 34.85
C MET A 1 -8.68 -1.57 33.49
N ASN A 2 -7.43 -1.32 33.17
CA ASN A 2 -7.02 -0.77 31.86
C ASN A 2 -7.02 -1.93 30.84
N ALA A 3 -8.01 -1.97 29.96
CA ALA A 3 -8.09 -2.95 28.87
C ALA A 3 -6.86 -2.90 27.91
N ALA A 4 -6.01 -1.89 28.02
CA ALA A 4 -4.77 -1.77 27.27
C ALA A 4 -3.58 -2.53 27.92
N ALA A 5 -3.75 -3.08 29.11
CA ALA A 5 -2.66 -3.74 29.84
C ALA A 5 -2.52 -5.24 29.50
N ASP A 6 -3.53 -5.82 28.82
CA ASP A 6 -3.55 -7.26 28.50
C ASP A 6 -3.41 -7.55 26.99
N ALA A 7 -3.40 -6.52 26.12
CA ALA A 7 -3.23 -6.71 24.68
C ALA A 7 -1.76 -7.02 24.35
N SER A 8 -1.52 -8.08 23.56
CA SER A 8 -0.20 -8.43 23.06
C SER A 8 -0.14 -8.31 21.53
N SER A 9 0.45 -9.27 20.82
CA SER A 9 0.36 -9.31 19.37
C SER A 9 -1.05 -9.72 18.95
N ILE A 10 -1.61 -9.03 17.95
CA ILE A 10 -2.91 -9.43 17.38
C ILE A 10 -2.91 -10.89 16.90
N LEU A 11 -1.77 -11.42 16.46
CA LEU A 11 -1.62 -12.82 16.08
C LEU A 11 -1.84 -13.77 17.28
N LEU A 12 -1.33 -13.40 18.46
CA LEU A 12 -1.49 -14.20 19.67
C LEU A 12 -2.91 -14.02 20.24
N ASP A 13 -3.40 -12.80 20.30
CA ASP A 13 -4.68 -12.45 20.94
C ASP A 13 -5.90 -12.96 20.14
N SER A 14 -5.83 -12.94 18.81
CA SER A 14 -6.92 -13.40 17.95
C SER A 14 -6.98 -14.93 17.80
N GLY A 15 -5.90 -15.63 18.13
CA GLY A 15 -5.77 -17.07 17.87
C GLY A 15 -5.57 -17.42 16.39
N ALA A 16 -5.32 -16.42 15.51
CA ALA A 16 -5.01 -16.67 14.11
C ALA A 16 -3.72 -17.49 13.96
N ASP A 17 -3.60 -18.26 12.89
CA ASP A 17 -2.42 -19.06 12.61
C ASP A 17 -1.31 -18.24 11.95
N ILE A 18 -1.68 -17.38 11.02
CA ILE A 18 -0.78 -16.53 10.23
C ILE A 18 -1.46 -15.18 9.96
N ILE A 19 -0.67 -14.12 9.84
CA ILE A 19 -1.12 -12.82 9.34
C ILE A 19 -0.44 -12.56 8.00
N SER A 20 -1.20 -12.23 6.97
CA SER A 20 -0.68 -11.59 5.77
C SER A 20 -0.77 -10.09 5.95
N TYR A 21 0.33 -9.35 5.76
CA TYR A 21 0.40 -7.91 5.95
C TYR A 21 0.87 -7.19 4.68
N GLY A 22 0.58 -5.92 4.60
CA GLY A 22 0.92 -5.11 3.44
C GLY A 22 0.00 -5.38 2.26
N MET A 23 0.57 -5.45 1.06
CA MET A 23 -0.12 -5.80 -0.17
C MET A 23 -0.05 -7.31 -0.38
N GLY A 24 -1.18 -7.98 -0.21
CA GLY A 24 -1.25 -9.42 0.01
C GLY A 24 -1.40 -10.29 -1.24
N GLU A 25 -1.36 -9.74 -2.45
CA GLU A 25 -1.67 -10.47 -3.68
C GLU A 25 -0.76 -11.69 -3.89
N HIS A 26 0.56 -11.54 -3.72
CA HIS A 26 1.49 -12.66 -3.82
C HIS A 26 1.33 -13.62 -2.64
N SER A 27 1.33 -13.08 -1.41
CA SER A 27 1.31 -13.92 -0.21
C SER A 27 0.07 -14.79 -0.09
N ILE A 28 -1.10 -14.30 -0.51
CA ILE A 28 -2.33 -15.12 -0.44
C ILE A 28 -2.31 -16.30 -1.42
N VAL A 29 -1.73 -16.10 -2.60
CA VAL A 29 -1.58 -17.18 -3.58
C VAL A 29 -0.57 -18.21 -3.08
N GLU A 30 0.60 -17.75 -2.59
CA GLU A 30 1.64 -18.63 -2.04
C GLU A 30 1.14 -19.44 -0.83
N ILE A 31 0.34 -18.82 0.06
CA ILE A 31 -0.30 -19.51 1.19
C ILE A 31 -1.28 -20.58 0.67
N ALA A 32 -2.12 -20.23 -0.31
CA ALA A 32 -3.08 -21.17 -0.88
C ALA A 32 -2.39 -22.36 -1.54
N ASP A 33 -1.31 -22.13 -2.28
CA ASP A 33 -0.52 -23.16 -2.94
C ASP A 33 0.18 -24.07 -1.92
N ALA A 34 0.73 -23.49 -0.85
CA ALA A 34 1.35 -24.25 0.24
C ALA A 34 0.33 -25.18 0.91
N LEU A 35 -0.85 -24.67 1.27
CA LEU A 35 -1.93 -25.47 1.85
C LEU A 35 -2.44 -26.55 0.89
N ASN A 36 -2.60 -26.22 -0.40
CA ASN A 36 -3.03 -27.19 -1.41
C ASN A 36 -1.99 -28.29 -1.65
N SER A 37 -0.73 -27.99 -1.38
CA SER A 37 0.38 -28.97 -1.42
C SER A 37 0.47 -29.84 -0.16
N GLY A 38 -0.44 -29.63 0.81
CA GLY A 38 -0.50 -30.42 2.05
C GLY A 38 0.42 -29.93 3.17
N ILE A 39 0.99 -28.72 3.05
CA ILE A 39 1.77 -28.11 4.14
C ILE A 39 0.80 -27.63 5.22
N ASP A 40 1.05 -28.02 6.47
CA ASP A 40 0.28 -27.53 7.61
C ASP A 40 0.50 -26.02 7.78
N VAL A 41 -0.55 -25.26 8.09
CA VAL A 41 -0.48 -23.81 8.22
C VAL A 41 0.58 -23.32 9.20
N LYS A 42 0.83 -24.08 10.27
CA LYS A 42 1.89 -23.77 11.26
C LYS A 42 3.31 -23.88 10.69
N ASP A 43 3.49 -24.62 9.60
CA ASP A 43 4.78 -24.85 8.94
C ASP A 43 5.00 -23.87 7.77
N ILE A 44 4.02 -23.01 7.46
CA ILE A 44 4.11 -21.93 6.47
C ILE A 44 4.85 -20.74 7.11
N THR A 45 6.17 -20.81 7.16
CA THR A 45 7.03 -19.82 7.83
C THR A 45 7.87 -19.01 6.86
N PHE A 46 7.86 -19.37 5.57
CA PHE A 46 8.81 -18.91 4.55
C PHE A 46 8.24 -17.86 3.58
N ILE A 47 6.94 -17.53 3.68
CA ILE A 47 6.28 -16.62 2.74
C ILE A 47 6.52 -15.17 3.16
N ARG A 48 6.98 -14.34 2.21
CA ARG A 48 7.15 -12.90 2.42
C ARG A 48 5.81 -12.21 2.68
N GLY A 49 5.84 -11.12 3.45
CA GLY A 49 4.61 -10.39 3.79
C GLY A 49 3.72 -11.12 4.78
N THR A 50 4.29 -12.05 5.56
CA THR A 50 3.56 -12.80 6.59
C THR A 50 4.16 -12.62 7.98
N VAL A 51 3.34 -12.88 9.00
CA VAL A 51 3.74 -12.97 10.40
C VAL A 51 3.26 -14.29 10.96
N TYR A 52 4.12 -15.02 11.67
CA TYR A 52 3.82 -16.34 12.21
C TYR A 52 4.36 -16.52 13.64
N LYS A 53 3.87 -17.54 14.33
CA LYS A 53 4.28 -17.92 15.69
C LYS A 53 5.38 -18.98 15.66
N ALA A 54 6.38 -18.86 16.52
CA ALA A 54 7.42 -19.85 16.67
C ALA A 54 7.73 -20.14 18.15
N LYS A 55 8.15 -21.37 18.45
CA LYS A 55 8.59 -21.78 19.80
C LYS A 55 10.09 -21.74 19.97
N SER A 56 10.82 -21.63 18.88
CA SER A 56 12.29 -21.49 18.87
C SER A 56 12.72 -20.71 17.61
N LEU A 57 13.96 -20.23 17.61
CA LEU A 57 14.57 -19.55 16.47
C LEU A 57 15.57 -20.45 15.73
N GLU A 58 15.67 -21.73 16.07
CA GLU A 58 16.66 -22.66 15.51
C GLU A 58 16.50 -22.88 14.00
N HIS A 59 15.30 -22.67 13.46
CA HIS A 59 15.00 -22.81 12.04
C HIS A 59 14.99 -21.48 11.29
N LEU A 60 15.29 -20.37 11.97
CA LEU A 60 15.43 -19.06 11.34
C LEU A 60 16.89 -18.84 10.94
N TYR A 61 17.25 -19.29 9.74
CA TYR A 61 18.63 -19.25 9.24
C TYR A 61 19.03 -17.89 8.67
N ASP A 62 18.06 -17.08 8.27
CA ASP A 62 18.30 -15.75 7.73
C ASP A 62 18.60 -14.75 8.84
N GLU A 63 19.26 -13.65 8.46
CA GLU A 63 19.51 -12.54 9.39
C GLU A 63 18.21 -11.94 9.91
N TYR A 64 18.14 -11.76 11.21
CA TYR A 64 16.97 -11.15 11.86
C TYR A 64 17.38 -10.05 12.84
N ILE A 65 16.40 -9.22 13.18
CA ILE A 65 16.52 -8.16 14.18
C ILE A 65 15.62 -8.51 15.35
N MET A 66 16.21 -8.67 16.53
CA MET A 66 15.43 -8.79 17.76
C MET A 66 14.87 -7.42 18.12
N LEU A 67 13.56 -7.34 18.24
CA LEU A 67 12.85 -6.19 18.77
C LEU A 67 12.84 -6.27 20.31
N PRO A 68 12.70 -5.14 21.03
CA PRO A 68 12.40 -5.17 22.44
C PRO A 68 11.11 -5.99 22.68
N SER A 69 11.04 -6.65 23.82
CA SER A 69 9.84 -7.40 24.20
C SER A 69 8.66 -6.46 24.44
N TYR A 70 7.45 -6.99 24.33
CA TYR A 70 6.23 -6.24 24.61
C TYR A 70 6.25 -5.58 25.99
N ASP A 71 6.71 -6.28 27.02
CA ASP A 71 6.83 -5.77 28.39
C ASP A 71 7.78 -4.57 28.50
N GLU A 72 8.91 -4.59 27.80
CA GLU A 72 9.86 -3.48 27.76
C GLU A 72 9.26 -2.25 27.06
N ILE A 73 8.58 -2.46 25.93
CA ILE A 73 7.88 -1.41 25.18
C ILE A 73 6.80 -0.74 26.02
N CYS A 74 6.04 -1.51 26.80
CA CYS A 74 4.98 -0.98 27.66
C CYS A 74 5.52 -0.15 28.83
N ARG A 75 6.74 -0.45 29.31
CA ARG A 75 7.34 0.23 30.46
C ARG A 75 8.06 1.52 30.09
N ASP A 76 8.61 1.61 28.88
CA ASP A 76 9.45 2.74 28.49
C ASP A 76 9.14 3.25 27.08
N LYS A 77 8.73 4.52 26.99
CA LYS A 77 8.42 5.20 25.72
C LYS A 77 9.63 5.31 24.78
N LYS A 78 10.84 5.37 25.31
CA LYS A 78 12.06 5.41 24.52
C LYS A 78 12.29 4.07 23.82
N THR A 79 12.12 2.99 24.56
CA THR A 79 12.19 1.62 24.03
C THR A 79 11.12 1.38 22.95
N TYR A 80 9.90 1.92 23.15
CA TYR A 80 8.87 1.92 22.09
C TYR A 80 9.33 2.65 20.83
N ALA A 81 9.91 3.84 20.98
CA ALA A 81 10.41 4.61 19.83
C ALA A 81 11.57 3.91 19.11
N GLU A 82 12.45 3.22 19.84
CA GLU A 82 13.53 2.41 19.27
C GLU A 82 13.01 1.20 18.50
N SER A 83 12.00 0.53 19.04
CA SER A 83 11.30 -0.57 18.34
C SER A 83 10.67 -0.08 17.03
N PHE A 84 9.93 1.02 17.09
CA PHE A 84 9.33 1.65 15.91
C PHE A 84 10.39 2.01 14.84
N TYR A 85 11.52 2.58 15.25
CA TYR A 85 12.61 2.92 14.34
C TYR A 85 13.21 1.68 13.64
N LYS A 86 13.41 0.58 14.38
CA LYS A 86 13.86 -0.70 13.79
C LYS A 86 12.86 -1.20 12.76
N GLN A 87 11.57 -1.16 13.07
CA GLN A 87 10.50 -1.55 12.13
C GLN A 87 10.48 -0.65 10.91
N TYR A 88 10.54 0.68 11.09
CA TYR A 88 10.59 1.65 9.99
C TYR A 88 11.76 1.41 9.02
N CYS A 89 12.94 1.08 9.55
CA CYS A 89 14.10 0.75 8.72
C CYS A 89 13.95 -0.56 7.95
N ASN A 90 12.99 -1.40 8.29
CA ASN A 90 12.75 -2.73 7.69
C ASN A 90 11.42 -2.82 6.91
N THR A 91 10.91 -1.69 6.42
CA THR A 91 9.70 -1.64 5.57
C THR A 91 9.98 -1.85 4.09
N ASP A 92 11.25 -1.98 3.69
CA ASP A 92 11.62 -2.11 2.28
C ASP A 92 11.85 -3.57 1.89
N PRO A 93 11.20 -4.08 0.80
CA PRO A 93 11.27 -5.48 0.43
C PRO A 93 12.67 -5.96 -0.02
N PHE A 94 13.57 -5.06 -0.45
CA PHE A 94 14.90 -5.44 -0.95
C PHE A 94 15.96 -5.57 0.15
N VAL A 95 15.77 -4.88 1.28
CA VAL A 95 16.79 -4.81 2.34
C VAL A 95 16.28 -5.18 3.73
N ALA A 96 14.98 -5.39 3.88
CA ALA A 96 14.39 -5.77 5.17
C ALA A 96 14.89 -7.14 5.62
N LYS A 97 15.11 -7.27 6.93
CA LYS A 97 15.39 -8.51 7.63
C LYS A 97 14.12 -9.00 8.33
N HIS A 98 14.15 -10.25 8.79
CA HIS A 98 13.12 -10.72 9.70
C HIS A 98 13.11 -9.90 10.99
N LEU A 99 11.90 -9.59 11.48
CA LEU A 99 11.75 -8.94 12.79
C LEU A 99 11.21 -9.98 13.77
N VAL A 100 11.84 -10.10 14.92
CA VAL A 100 11.50 -11.08 15.95
C VAL A 100 11.16 -10.36 17.23
N GLU A 101 9.99 -10.65 17.78
CA GLU A 101 9.55 -10.16 19.08
C GLU A 101 9.28 -11.36 20.01
N GLN A 102 9.80 -11.32 21.22
CA GLN A 102 9.58 -12.33 22.23
C GLN A 102 8.49 -11.89 23.20
N TYR A 103 7.50 -12.74 23.44
CA TYR A 103 6.39 -12.49 24.36
C TYR A 103 6.53 -13.23 25.68
N LYS A 104 6.84 -14.51 25.62
CA LYS A 104 7.09 -15.37 26.79
C LYS A 104 8.30 -16.24 26.54
N GLU A 105 8.72 -16.97 27.55
CA GLU A 105 9.73 -18.01 27.34
C GLU A 105 9.28 -18.96 26.23
N LYS A 106 10.08 -19.06 25.16
CA LYS A 106 9.80 -19.90 23.98
C LYS A 106 8.51 -19.54 23.22
N GLU A 107 8.12 -18.28 23.23
CA GLU A 107 7.02 -17.78 22.44
C GLU A 107 7.48 -16.53 21.65
N TYR A 108 7.64 -16.69 20.36
CA TYR A 108 8.11 -15.66 19.44
C TYR A 108 7.06 -15.36 18.37
N VAL A 109 6.98 -14.10 18.01
CA VAL A 109 6.28 -13.63 16.80
C VAL A 109 7.34 -13.19 15.81
N ILE A 110 7.32 -13.78 14.63
CA ILE A 110 8.30 -13.54 13.57
C ILE A 110 7.59 -12.90 12.40
N GLN A 111 8.03 -11.71 12.03
CA GLN A 111 7.59 -11.02 10.83
C GLN A 111 8.60 -11.24 9.71
N ASN A 112 8.17 -11.86 8.64
CA ASN A 112 8.96 -12.01 7.42
C ASN A 112 9.14 -10.65 6.74
N PRO A 113 10.16 -10.46 5.89
CA PRO A 113 10.29 -9.26 5.06
C PRO A 113 9.03 -9.00 4.22
N PRO A 114 8.72 -7.73 3.90
CA PRO A 114 7.57 -7.40 3.04
C PRO A 114 7.62 -8.12 1.69
N SER A 115 6.44 -8.37 1.10
CA SER A 115 6.35 -8.84 -0.28
C SER A 115 6.96 -7.84 -1.25
N TYR A 116 7.51 -8.34 -2.36
CA TYR A 116 7.99 -7.45 -3.43
C TYR A 116 6.84 -6.68 -4.06
N PRO A 117 7.11 -5.45 -4.57
CA PRO A 117 6.12 -4.72 -5.34
C PRO A 117 5.67 -5.53 -6.55
N LEU A 118 4.38 -5.46 -6.87
CA LEU A 118 3.86 -6.01 -8.12
C LEU A 118 4.55 -5.31 -9.31
N THR A 119 4.81 -6.06 -10.36
CA THR A 119 5.07 -5.48 -11.67
C THR A 119 3.83 -4.75 -12.18
N GLN A 120 3.98 -3.88 -13.17
CA GLN A 120 2.83 -3.19 -13.76
C GLN A 120 1.80 -4.19 -14.30
N GLN A 121 2.26 -5.25 -14.99
CA GLN A 121 1.37 -6.27 -15.53
C GLN A 121 0.58 -7.01 -14.44
N GLU A 122 1.24 -7.47 -13.38
CA GLU A 122 0.55 -8.11 -12.24
C GLU A 122 -0.47 -7.18 -11.60
N PHE A 123 -0.14 -5.88 -11.51
CA PHE A 123 -1.05 -4.88 -10.95
C PHE A 123 -2.26 -4.67 -11.87
N ASP A 124 -2.06 -4.62 -13.18
CA ASP A 124 -3.13 -4.54 -14.17
C ASP A 124 -4.00 -5.81 -14.14
N ASP A 125 -3.40 -7.00 -14.03
CA ASP A 125 -4.11 -8.27 -13.94
C ASP A 125 -5.02 -8.34 -12.71
N VAL A 126 -4.58 -7.82 -11.56
CA VAL A 126 -5.42 -7.70 -10.36
C VAL A 126 -6.67 -6.86 -10.65
N TYR A 127 -6.55 -5.74 -11.37
CA TYR A 127 -7.69 -4.88 -11.69
C TYR A 127 -8.53 -5.39 -12.87
N ALA A 128 -8.00 -6.30 -13.67
CA ALA A 128 -8.75 -6.96 -14.74
C ALA A 128 -9.67 -8.08 -14.26
N MET A 129 -9.58 -8.50 -13.00
CA MET A 129 -10.45 -9.54 -12.43
C MET A 129 -11.93 -9.14 -12.52
N PRO A 130 -12.86 -10.11 -12.62
CA PRO A 130 -14.28 -9.84 -12.80
C PRO A 130 -14.97 -9.37 -11.51
N TYR A 131 -14.59 -8.20 -11.02
CA TYR A 131 -15.21 -7.60 -9.84
C TYR A 131 -16.67 -7.21 -10.12
N MET A 132 -17.54 -7.43 -9.15
CA MET A 132 -18.96 -7.07 -9.22
C MET A 132 -19.21 -5.56 -9.23
N ASN A 133 -18.26 -4.76 -8.75
CA ASN A 133 -18.37 -3.29 -8.60
C ASN A 133 -19.66 -2.86 -7.90
N ALA A 134 -20.06 -3.63 -6.88
CA ALA A 134 -21.23 -3.42 -6.06
C ALA A 134 -20.95 -3.87 -4.62
N TRP A 135 -21.79 -3.45 -3.69
CA TRP A 135 -21.78 -4.01 -2.33
C TRP A 135 -22.33 -5.44 -2.31
N HIS A 136 -22.02 -6.17 -1.26
CA HIS A 136 -22.55 -7.52 -1.08
C HIS A 136 -24.07 -7.50 -0.89
N PRO A 137 -24.85 -8.42 -1.52
CA PRO A 137 -26.32 -8.43 -1.45
C PRO A 137 -26.92 -8.46 -0.05
N SER A 138 -26.18 -8.94 0.97
CA SER A 138 -26.64 -8.90 2.37
C SER A 138 -26.94 -7.49 2.88
N TYR A 139 -26.41 -6.44 2.23
CA TYR A 139 -26.67 -5.05 2.60
C TYR A 139 -27.91 -4.46 1.93
N ASP A 140 -28.54 -5.14 0.97
CA ASP A 140 -29.72 -4.63 0.24
C ASP A 140 -30.87 -4.32 1.18
N ALA A 141 -31.15 -5.21 2.15
CA ALA A 141 -32.19 -5.02 3.15
C ALA A 141 -31.93 -3.83 4.10
N LEU A 142 -30.68 -3.36 4.19
CA LEU A 142 -30.26 -2.21 4.99
C LEU A 142 -30.20 -0.90 4.17
N GLY A 143 -30.59 -0.94 2.89
CA GLY A 143 -30.52 0.20 1.98
C GLY A 143 -29.16 0.38 1.30
N GLY A 144 -28.32 -0.66 1.28
CA GLY A 144 -27.01 -0.67 0.66
C GLY A 144 -25.89 -0.13 1.56
N VAL A 145 -24.78 0.28 0.95
CA VAL A 145 -23.62 0.87 1.63
C VAL A 145 -23.46 2.33 1.18
N PRO A 146 -23.84 3.34 2.00
CA PRO A 146 -23.84 4.75 1.58
C PRO A 146 -22.47 5.24 1.06
N ALA A 147 -21.38 4.82 1.68
CA ALA A 147 -20.02 5.19 1.26
C ALA A 147 -19.66 4.69 -0.15
N PHE A 148 -20.33 3.67 -0.66
CA PHE A 148 -20.07 3.13 -1.99
C PHE A 148 -20.35 4.14 -3.11
N ALA A 149 -21.36 4.98 -2.93
CA ALA A 149 -21.71 6.02 -3.91
C ALA A 149 -20.55 7.03 -4.16
N GLU A 150 -19.71 7.24 -3.14
CA GLU A 150 -18.57 8.18 -3.23
C GLU A 150 -17.38 7.61 -4.00
N ILE A 151 -17.26 6.28 -4.07
CA ILE A 151 -16.08 5.60 -4.65
C ILE A 151 -16.39 4.83 -5.94
N LYS A 152 -17.66 4.52 -6.22
CA LYS A 152 -18.07 3.64 -7.33
C LYS A 152 -17.44 4.02 -8.68
N PHE A 153 -17.34 5.29 -8.96
CA PHE A 153 -16.79 5.82 -10.21
C PHE A 153 -15.44 6.51 -9.98
N SER A 154 -14.57 5.85 -9.23
CA SER A 154 -13.19 6.31 -8.96
C SER A 154 -12.18 5.27 -9.42
N LEU A 155 -11.04 5.72 -9.92
CA LEU A 155 -9.96 4.88 -10.43
C LEU A 155 -8.78 4.91 -9.45
N THR A 156 -8.34 3.74 -8.99
CA THR A 156 -7.06 3.60 -8.28
C THR A 156 -5.93 3.48 -9.30
N SER A 157 -5.15 4.53 -9.45
CA SER A 157 -4.11 4.60 -10.48
C SER A 157 -2.75 4.10 -10.01
N ASN A 158 -2.50 4.13 -8.69
CA ASN A 158 -1.20 3.78 -8.11
C ASN A 158 -1.33 3.33 -6.66
N ARG A 159 -0.32 2.64 -6.18
CA ARG A 159 -0.09 2.23 -4.79
C ARG A 159 1.31 2.59 -4.35
N GLY A 160 1.55 2.60 -3.03
CA GLY A 160 2.82 3.01 -2.45
C GLY A 160 2.97 4.52 -2.35
N CYS A 161 3.76 4.99 -1.39
CA CYS A 161 3.96 6.41 -1.15
C CYS A 161 5.33 6.68 -0.51
N PHE A 162 6.17 7.46 -1.17
CA PHE A 162 7.45 7.90 -0.63
C PHE A 162 7.37 9.23 0.14
N GLY A 163 6.17 9.71 0.43
CA GLY A 163 5.94 10.98 1.12
C GLY A 163 6.48 11.04 2.54
N GLY A 164 6.46 9.91 3.27
CA GLY A 164 7.06 9.79 4.60
C GLY A 164 6.41 10.67 5.68
N CYS A 165 5.12 10.98 5.56
CA CYS A 165 4.40 11.79 6.55
C CYS A 165 4.31 11.06 7.90
N SER A 166 4.65 11.75 8.99
CA SER A 166 4.75 11.16 10.33
C SER A 166 3.44 10.60 10.91
N PHE A 167 2.30 11.06 10.41
CA PHE A 167 0.97 10.61 10.83
C PHE A 167 0.40 9.47 10.00
N CYS A 168 1.04 9.10 8.87
CA CYS A 168 0.43 8.27 7.84
C CYS A 168 0.93 6.83 7.89
N ALA A 169 0.00 5.87 7.99
CA ALA A 169 0.31 4.44 7.99
C ALA A 169 0.53 3.83 6.59
N LEU A 170 0.22 4.56 5.52
CA LEU A 170 0.32 4.03 4.14
C LEU A 170 1.73 3.58 3.77
N THR A 171 2.76 4.25 4.29
CA THR A 171 4.16 3.85 4.12
C THR A 171 4.44 2.44 4.64
N PHE A 172 3.78 2.03 5.73
CA PHE A 172 3.92 0.70 6.32
C PHE A 172 3.01 -0.32 5.63
N HIS A 173 1.82 0.11 5.20
CA HIS A 173 0.84 -0.78 4.58
C HIS A 173 1.16 -1.05 3.11
N GLN A 174 1.38 -0.01 2.30
CA GLN A 174 1.60 -0.15 0.85
C GLN A 174 3.08 -0.04 0.45
N GLY A 175 3.95 0.27 1.40
CA GLY A 175 5.37 0.49 1.14
C GLY A 175 5.68 1.88 0.55
N ARG A 176 6.97 2.11 0.33
CA ARG A 176 7.50 3.40 -0.17
C ARG A 176 7.85 3.40 -1.66
N ILE A 177 7.70 2.24 -2.32
CA ILE A 177 7.92 2.11 -3.76
C ILE A 177 6.58 2.26 -4.45
N VAL A 178 6.49 3.24 -5.33
CA VAL A 178 5.26 3.48 -6.09
C VAL A 178 5.12 2.45 -7.20
N GLN A 179 3.95 1.86 -7.28
CA GLN A 179 3.50 0.95 -8.32
C GLN A 179 2.33 1.61 -9.04
N ALA A 180 2.38 1.71 -10.35
CA ALA A 180 1.33 2.34 -11.15
C ALA A 180 0.73 1.35 -12.15
N ARG A 181 -0.58 1.44 -12.34
CA ARG A 181 -1.27 0.74 -13.41
C ARG A 181 -0.95 1.38 -14.76
N SER A 182 -1.03 0.60 -15.82
CA SER A 182 -0.91 1.10 -17.19
C SER A 182 -2.07 2.06 -17.53
N HIS A 183 -1.88 2.90 -18.53
CA HIS A 183 -2.95 3.73 -19.05
C HIS A 183 -4.05 2.87 -19.67
N GLU A 184 -3.70 1.80 -20.34
CA GLU A 184 -4.60 0.85 -20.98
C GLU A 184 -5.55 0.23 -19.96
N SER A 185 -5.03 -0.28 -18.84
CA SER A 185 -5.83 -0.84 -17.74
C SER A 185 -6.82 0.18 -17.16
N LEU A 186 -6.38 1.43 -16.96
CA LEU A 186 -7.23 2.50 -16.40
C LEU A 186 -8.29 3.00 -17.40
N VAL A 187 -7.94 3.08 -18.68
CA VAL A 187 -8.88 3.45 -19.75
C VAL A 187 -9.95 2.38 -19.90
N GLU A 188 -9.58 1.10 -19.95
CA GLU A 188 -10.51 -0.01 -20.04
C GLU A 188 -11.50 -0.06 -18.86
N GLU A 189 -11.02 0.17 -17.63
CA GLU A 189 -11.89 0.26 -16.46
C GLU A 189 -12.84 1.47 -16.56
N ALA A 190 -12.34 2.63 -16.99
CA ALA A 190 -13.15 3.81 -17.19
C ALA A 190 -14.23 3.60 -18.28
N GLU A 191 -13.92 2.94 -19.37
CA GLU A 191 -14.89 2.57 -20.40
C GLU A 191 -16.01 1.69 -19.84
N LYS A 192 -15.65 0.65 -19.06
CA LYS A 192 -16.63 -0.19 -18.36
C LYS A 192 -17.52 0.62 -17.40
N MET A 193 -16.95 1.62 -16.72
CA MET A 193 -17.74 2.54 -15.87
C MET A 193 -18.76 3.35 -16.70
N THR A 194 -18.40 3.80 -17.89
CA THR A 194 -19.32 4.60 -18.74
C THR A 194 -20.54 3.81 -19.24
N GLU A 195 -20.49 2.50 -19.17
CA GLU A 195 -21.59 1.60 -19.56
C GLU A 195 -22.56 1.31 -18.42
N GLN A 196 -22.20 1.67 -17.20
CA GLN A 196 -23.09 1.49 -16.06
C GLN A 196 -24.33 2.39 -16.18
N PRO A 197 -25.55 1.89 -15.89
CA PRO A 197 -26.79 2.64 -16.10
C PRO A 197 -26.91 3.89 -15.23
N ASP A 198 -26.21 3.96 -14.12
CA ASP A 198 -26.20 5.10 -13.20
C ASP A 198 -24.99 6.03 -13.39
N PHE A 199 -24.14 5.78 -14.39
CA PHE A 199 -23.03 6.68 -14.72
C PHE A 199 -23.55 8.00 -15.33
N LYS A 200 -23.22 9.12 -14.69
CA LYS A 200 -23.69 10.45 -15.11
C LYS A 200 -22.65 11.29 -15.86
N GLY A 201 -21.52 10.68 -16.20
CA GLY A 201 -20.42 11.33 -16.92
C GLY A 201 -19.29 11.83 -16.02
N TYR A 202 -19.27 11.46 -14.76
CA TYR A 202 -18.27 11.94 -13.80
C TYR A 202 -17.41 10.78 -13.27
N ILE A 203 -16.10 10.89 -13.48
CA ILE A 203 -15.10 10.09 -12.76
C ILE A 203 -14.71 10.93 -11.54
N TYR A 204 -14.98 10.40 -10.34
CA TYR A 204 -14.87 11.17 -9.11
C TYR A 204 -13.44 11.30 -8.60
N ASP A 205 -12.58 10.36 -8.96
CA ASP A 205 -11.15 10.42 -8.62
C ASP A 205 -10.31 9.58 -9.59
N VAL A 206 -9.09 10.02 -9.84
CA VAL A 206 -8.03 9.22 -10.48
C VAL A 206 -6.81 9.33 -9.58
N GLY A 207 -6.72 8.45 -8.61
CA GLY A 207 -5.78 8.67 -7.53
C GLY A 207 -5.20 7.41 -6.91
N GLY A 208 -4.73 7.60 -5.69
CA GLY A 208 -4.09 6.59 -4.85
C GLY A 208 -3.69 7.23 -3.53
N PRO A 209 -2.72 6.66 -2.79
CA PRO A 209 -2.22 7.25 -1.55
C PRO A 209 -1.75 8.71 -1.70
N THR A 210 -1.21 9.03 -2.86
CA THR A 210 -0.86 10.36 -3.33
C THR A 210 -1.12 10.38 -4.83
N ALA A 211 -2.09 11.17 -5.29
CA ALA A 211 -2.59 11.10 -6.65
C ALA A 211 -1.49 11.32 -7.71
N ASN A 212 -0.61 12.28 -7.47
CA ASN A 212 0.44 12.63 -8.42
C ASN A 212 1.74 11.81 -8.30
N PHE A 213 1.71 10.69 -7.56
CA PHE A 213 2.82 9.74 -7.53
C PHE A 213 2.55 8.58 -8.48
N ARG A 214 3.04 8.67 -9.70
CA ARG A 214 2.86 7.64 -10.74
C ARG A 214 4.12 6.83 -11.05
N ARG A 215 5.22 7.11 -10.34
CA ARG A 215 6.51 6.43 -10.54
C ARG A 215 7.32 6.37 -9.25
N PRO A 216 8.28 5.46 -9.12
CA PRO A 216 9.25 5.47 -8.03
C PRO A 216 9.99 6.81 -7.97
N SER A 217 10.36 7.25 -6.78
CA SER A 217 11.04 8.54 -6.58
C SER A 217 12.41 8.63 -7.28
N CYS A 218 13.08 7.49 -7.47
CA CYS A 218 14.36 7.40 -8.20
C CYS A 218 14.63 5.94 -8.60
N ASP A 219 15.53 5.74 -9.56
CA ASP A 219 15.89 4.42 -10.10
C ASP A 219 16.45 3.46 -9.03
N LYS A 220 17.11 4.01 -8.00
CA LYS A 220 17.66 3.22 -6.91
C LYS A 220 16.59 2.36 -6.21
N GLN A 221 15.36 2.87 -6.10
CA GLN A 221 14.29 2.16 -5.36
C GLN A 221 13.99 0.78 -5.93
N LEU A 222 14.10 0.60 -7.25
CA LEU A 222 13.80 -0.66 -7.91
C LEU A 222 14.91 -1.71 -7.83
N THR A 223 16.11 -1.32 -7.39
CA THR A 223 17.29 -2.22 -7.38
C THR A 223 17.93 -2.36 -6.01
N LYS A 224 17.95 -1.30 -5.22
CA LYS A 224 18.63 -1.23 -3.91
C LYS A 224 17.68 -0.82 -2.79
N GLY A 225 16.38 -0.72 -3.08
CA GLY A 225 15.37 -0.32 -2.13
C GLY A 225 15.42 1.17 -1.74
N VAL A 226 14.59 1.52 -0.79
CA VAL A 226 14.44 2.89 -0.27
C VAL A 226 15.54 3.26 0.73
N CYS A 227 15.81 4.55 0.86
CA CYS A 227 16.75 5.02 1.87
C CYS A 227 16.16 4.92 3.27
N THR A 228 16.88 4.33 4.22
CA THR A 228 16.45 4.21 5.62
C THR A 228 16.72 5.47 6.45
N ASN A 229 17.71 6.28 6.02
CA ASN A 229 18.23 7.42 6.77
C ASN A 229 17.80 8.79 6.24
N LYS A 230 16.96 8.85 5.20
CA LYS A 230 16.45 10.13 4.66
C LYS A 230 15.13 9.94 3.90
N GLN A 231 14.39 11.02 3.79
CA GLN A 231 13.18 11.12 2.98
C GLN A 231 13.48 11.70 1.59
N CYS A 232 12.60 11.46 0.62
CA CYS A 232 12.77 11.91 -0.75
C CYS A 232 12.46 13.40 -0.94
N LEU A 233 11.53 13.93 -0.12
CA LEU A 233 11.01 15.30 -0.26
C LEU A 233 11.39 16.22 0.90
N PHE A 234 11.77 15.69 2.06
CA PHE A 234 12.04 16.47 3.28
C PHE A 234 13.46 16.21 3.80
N PRO A 235 14.16 17.24 4.37
CA PRO A 235 13.79 18.67 4.46
C PRO A 235 13.93 19.44 3.16
N LYS A 236 14.54 18.85 2.17
CA LYS A 236 14.68 19.35 0.79
C LYS A 236 14.53 18.19 -0.18
N PRO A 237 14.04 18.42 -1.41
CA PRO A 237 14.00 17.39 -2.44
C PRO A 237 15.37 16.74 -2.61
N CYS A 238 15.38 15.40 -2.66
CA CYS A 238 16.62 14.64 -2.87
C CYS A 238 17.18 14.93 -4.26
N VAL A 239 18.51 15.06 -4.38
CA VAL A 239 19.17 15.32 -5.67
C VAL A 239 18.91 14.24 -6.73
N ASN A 240 18.53 13.03 -6.30
CA ASN A 240 18.19 11.93 -7.19
C ASN A 240 16.67 11.80 -7.41
N LEU A 241 15.86 12.71 -6.86
CA LEU A 241 14.42 12.70 -7.07
C LEU A 241 14.12 12.99 -8.54
N LYS A 242 13.29 12.14 -9.13
CA LYS A 242 12.75 12.33 -10.47
C LYS A 242 11.32 12.84 -10.35
N ALA A 243 11.17 14.15 -10.24
CA ALA A 243 9.86 14.79 -10.28
C ALA A 243 9.44 14.98 -11.74
N ASP A 244 8.35 14.34 -12.11
CA ASP A 244 7.82 14.35 -13.47
C ASP A 244 6.36 13.89 -13.46
N HIS A 245 5.47 14.75 -13.94
CA HIS A 245 4.04 14.51 -14.00
C HIS A 245 3.52 14.20 -15.42
N SER A 246 4.40 14.09 -16.42
CA SER A 246 4.01 13.89 -17.82
C SER A 246 3.08 12.67 -18.01
N ASP A 247 3.41 11.54 -17.38
CA ASP A 247 2.59 10.32 -17.39
C ASP A 247 1.18 10.56 -16.81
N TYR A 248 1.09 11.29 -15.70
CA TYR A 248 -0.19 11.57 -15.06
C TYR A 248 -1.05 12.54 -15.88
N VAL A 249 -0.43 13.57 -16.46
CA VAL A 249 -1.10 14.51 -17.38
C VAL A 249 -1.66 13.77 -18.59
N GLU A 250 -0.87 12.89 -19.19
CA GLU A 250 -1.30 12.08 -20.34
C GLU A 250 -2.49 11.18 -19.98
N LEU A 251 -2.43 10.50 -18.83
CA LEU A 251 -3.52 9.67 -18.32
C LEU A 251 -4.81 10.50 -18.15
N LEU A 252 -4.72 11.63 -17.46
CA LEU A 252 -5.88 12.50 -17.21
C LEU A 252 -6.51 12.99 -18.52
N ARG A 253 -5.68 13.31 -19.53
CA ARG A 253 -6.14 13.69 -20.86
C ARG A 253 -6.82 12.55 -21.60
N LYS A 254 -6.28 11.33 -21.53
CA LYS A 254 -6.93 10.12 -22.11
C LYS A 254 -8.31 9.92 -21.49
N LEU A 255 -8.40 9.93 -20.17
CA LEU A 255 -9.65 9.68 -19.45
C LEU A 255 -10.73 10.76 -19.73
N ARG A 256 -10.37 12.05 -19.73
CA ARG A 256 -11.35 13.12 -20.00
C ARG A 256 -11.84 13.20 -21.44
N ASN A 257 -11.13 12.57 -22.36
CA ASN A 257 -11.52 12.49 -23.77
C ASN A 257 -12.34 11.23 -24.11
N LEU A 258 -12.60 10.36 -23.14
CA LEU A 258 -13.46 9.20 -23.35
C LEU A 258 -14.91 9.60 -23.68
N PRO A 259 -15.59 8.87 -24.58
CA PRO A 259 -17.00 9.06 -24.81
C PRO A 259 -17.82 8.98 -23.53
N LYS A 260 -18.88 9.81 -23.42
CA LYS A 260 -19.75 9.92 -22.23
C LYS A 260 -19.09 10.51 -20.98
N VAL A 261 -17.78 10.68 -20.90
CA VAL A 261 -17.11 11.37 -19.79
C VAL A 261 -17.25 12.89 -19.97
N LYS A 262 -17.85 13.54 -18.99
CA LYS A 262 -18.03 14.99 -18.93
C LYS A 262 -16.93 15.67 -18.14
N LYS A 263 -16.51 15.03 -17.05
CA LYS A 263 -15.45 15.54 -16.18
C LYS A 263 -14.76 14.41 -15.41
N VAL A 264 -13.46 14.57 -15.26
CA VAL A 264 -12.61 13.74 -14.42
C VAL A 264 -12.09 14.60 -13.27
N PHE A 265 -12.33 14.20 -12.04
CA PHE A 265 -11.83 14.89 -10.86
C PHE A 265 -10.58 14.21 -10.30
N VAL A 266 -9.76 14.98 -9.62
CA VAL A 266 -8.69 14.51 -8.75
C VAL A 266 -9.04 14.94 -7.33
N ARG A 267 -9.50 13.99 -6.51
CA ARG A 267 -9.91 14.20 -5.11
C ARG A 267 -8.87 13.68 -4.10
N SER A 268 -8.08 12.69 -4.50
CA SER A 268 -6.96 12.19 -3.71
C SER A 268 -5.92 13.28 -3.47
N GLY A 269 -5.23 13.18 -2.34
CA GLY A 269 -4.24 14.19 -1.95
C GLY A 269 -3.11 14.35 -2.95
N ILE A 270 -2.74 15.59 -3.21
CA ILE A 270 -1.61 15.97 -4.07
C ILE A 270 -0.45 16.43 -3.21
N ARG A 271 0.75 15.94 -3.51
CA ARG A 271 1.99 16.41 -2.89
C ARG A 271 2.51 17.63 -3.63
N PHE A 272 2.24 18.79 -3.07
CA PHE A 272 2.66 20.07 -3.66
C PHE A 272 4.18 20.26 -3.68
N ASP A 273 4.90 19.73 -2.70
CA ASP A 273 6.36 19.74 -2.68
C ASP A 273 6.98 18.91 -3.83
N TYR A 274 6.28 17.84 -4.28
CA TYR A 274 6.67 17.09 -5.47
C TYR A 274 6.34 17.86 -6.75
N VAL A 275 5.18 18.56 -6.79
CA VAL A 275 4.85 19.47 -7.91
C VAL A 275 5.89 20.58 -8.05
N LEU A 276 6.27 21.23 -6.95
CA LEU A 276 7.29 22.29 -6.95
C LEU A 276 8.70 21.79 -7.31
N ALA A 277 8.95 20.48 -7.21
CA ALA A 277 10.22 19.87 -7.63
C ALA A 277 10.24 19.53 -9.12
N ASP A 278 9.10 19.51 -9.79
CA ASP A 278 8.99 19.39 -11.24
C ASP A 278 9.36 20.72 -11.90
N LYS A 279 10.00 20.66 -13.05
CA LYS A 279 10.38 21.85 -13.83
C LYS A 279 9.31 22.27 -14.84
N ASP A 280 8.29 21.41 -15.03
CA ASP A 280 7.19 21.61 -15.97
C ASP A 280 5.90 21.93 -15.23
N ASP A 281 5.31 23.09 -15.52
CA ASP A 281 4.07 23.55 -14.89
C ASP A 281 2.80 22.97 -15.53
N THR A 282 2.94 22.15 -16.59
CA THR A 282 1.81 21.57 -17.34
C THR A 282 0.81 20.84 -16.44
N PHE A 283 1.30 20.12 -15.42
CA PHE A 283 0.40 19.42 -14.49
C PHE A 283 -0.47 20.38 -13.69
N MET A 284 0.08 21.48 -13.19
CA MET A 284 -0.72 22.47 -12.45
C MET A 284 -1.76 23.15 -13.34
N GLU A 285 -1.40 23.47 -14.59
CA GLU A 285 -2.35 24.03 -15.55
C GLU A 285 -3.47 23.04 -15.86
N GLU A 286 -3.14 21.78 -16.17
CA GLU A 286 -4.11 20.72 -16.47
C GLU A 286 -5.05 20.50 -15.27
N LEU A 287 -4.49 20.37 -14.07
CA LEU A 287 -5.24 20.18 -12.83
C LEU A 287 -6.24 21.30 -12.59
N CYS A 288 -5.76 22.56 -12.60
CA CYS A 288 -6.60 23.72 -12.27
C CYS A 288 -7.70 23.97 -13.30
N ARG A 289 -7.42 23.70 -14.58
CA ARG A 289 -8.41 23.95 -15.65
C ARG A 289 -9.48 22.87 -15.74
N TYR A 290 -9.14 21.61 -15.50
CA TYR A 290 -9.98 20.49 -15.90
C TYR A 290 -10.38 19.54 -14.78
N HIS A 291 -9.64 19.47 -13.67
CA HIS A 291 -9.75 18.36 -12.72
C HIS A 291 -10.17 18.73 -11.30
N ILE A 292 -10.35 20.02 -11.01
CA ILE A 292 -10.88 20.50 -9.73
C ILE A 292 -12.33 20.98 -9.87
N SER A 293 -13.08 20.95 -8.75
CA SER A 293 -14.37 21.63 -8.68
C SER A 293 -14.15 23.14 -8.67
N GLY A 294 -14.88 23.87 -9.49
CA GLY A 294 -14.93 25.32 -9.41
C GLY A 294 -15.77 25.79 -8.25
#